data_711c3ac6502c2c4e5edc73beb3c22585
#
_entry.id   711c3ac6502c2c4e5edc73beb3c22585
#
_cell.length_a   1.000
_cell.length_b   1.000
_cell.length_c   1.000
_cell.angle_alpha   90.00
_cell.angle_beta   90.00
_cell.angle_gamma   90.00
#
_symmetry.space_group_name_H-M   'P 1'
#
loop_
_entity.id
_entity.type
_entity.pdbx_description
1 polymer ?
#
loop_
_entity_poly.entity_id
_entity_poly.type
_entity_poly.pdbx_seq_one_letter_code
_entity_poly.pdbx_strand_id
1 'polypeptide(L)'
;MKTNPIINSDELLQISNRSNLRIFDVRSGPNAKEDYQKKHLKNAVFVDLNKDLAEIDDPKNGGRHPLPTFSNFIKTLGKLGIDKDSEVVIYDDKNGANAGARFWWMLKAVGHKNVRVLNGGLQFAENQNYPLSSGNENYPETDYISDFNDWQLPQVWINDVKIATENSDNLIVDVREAQRYQGITEPID
;
A
#
# COMPACT_ATOMS: atom_id res chain seq x y z
N MET A 1 21.23 -8.45 1.45
CA MET A 1 21.01 -7.91 0.08
C MET A 1 19.79 -7.01 0.14
N LYS A 2 19.79 -5.83 -0.50
CA LYS A 2 18.55 -5.04 -0.65
C LYS A 2 17.64 -5.80 -1.62
N THR A 3 16.50 -6.27 -1.16
CA THR A 3 15.46 -6.86 -2.02
C THR A 3 14.98 -5.81 -3.01
N ASN A 4 14.87 -6.16 -4.29
CA ASN A 4 14.22 -5.29 -5.27
C ASN A 4 12.79 -4.99 -4.79
N PRO A 5 12.38 -3.72 -4.67
CA PRO A 5 11.04 -3.37 -4.22
C PRO A 5 9.93 -3.72 -5.22
N ILE A 6 10.28 -4.07 -6.45
CA ILE A 6 9.36 -4.41 -7.53
C ILE A 6 9.47 -5.89 -7.87
N ILE A 7 8.34 -6.54 -8.18
CA ILE A 7 8.24 -7.91 -8.69
C ILE A 7 7.44 -7.91 -10.00
N ASN A 8 7.87 -8.70 -10.97
CA ASN A 8 7.11 -8.92 -12.21
C ASN A 8 6.10 -10.06 -12.05
N SER A 9 5.11 -10.12 -12.93
CA SER A 9 4.04 -11.12 -12.88
C SER A 9 4.54 -12.57 -13.07
N ASP A 10 5.58 -12.78 -13.89
CA ASP A 10 6.23 -14.06 -14.08
C ASP A 10 6.99 -14.52 -12.84
N GLU A 11 7.71 -13.62 -12.18
CA GLU A 11 8.37 -13.89 -10.90
C GLU A 11 7.34 -14.20 -9.80
N LEU A 12 6.22 -13.47 -9.74
CA LEU A 12 5.13 -13.72 -8.80
C LEU A 12 4.51 -15.09 -9.04
N LEU A 13 4.35 -15.49 -10.30
CA LEU A 13 3.82 -16.80 -10.65
C LEU A 13 4.74 -17.94 -10.16
N GLN A 14 6.07 -17.77 -10.28
CA GLN A 14 7.04 -18.74 -9.81
C GLN A 14 6.98 -18.99 -8.28
N ILE A 15 6.58 -17.99 -7.52
CA ILE A 15 6.48 -18.09 -6.05
C ILE A 15 5.04 -18.31 -5.56
N SER A 16 4.06 -18.42 -6.46
CA SER A 16 2.63 -18.47 -6.14
C SER A 16 2.20 -19.63 -5.23
N ASN A 17 2.99 -20.70 -5.17
CA ASN A 17 2.73 -21.86 -4.33
C ASN A 17 3.40 -21.79 -2.94
N ARG A 18 4.10 -20.72 -2.61
CA ARG A 18 4.73 -20.58 -1.29
C ARG A 18 3.66 -20.35 -0.21
N SER A 19 3.74 -21.10 0.87
CA SER A 19 2.77 -21.02 1.98
C SER A 19 2.79 -19.69 2.74
N ASN A 20 3.93 -18.99 2.73
CA ASN A 20 4.12 -17.69 3.36
C ASN A 20 3.88 -16.51 2.41
N LEU A 21 3.48 -16.73 1.15
CA LEU A 21 3.12 -15.67 0.23
C LEU A 21 1.77 -15.04 0.63
N ARG A 22 1.73 -13.72 0.65
CA ARG A 22 0.52 -12.91 0.89
C ARG A 22 0.40 -11.90 -0.24
N ILE A 23 -0.68 -11.96 -0.99
CA ILE A 23 -0.96 -11.05 -2.11
C ILE A 23 -2.09 -10.13 -1.70
N PHE A 24 -1.94 -8.82 -1.89
CA PHE A 24 -2.94 -7.84 -1.52
C PHE A 24 -3.33 -6.95 -2.69
N ASP A 25 -4.63 -6.81 -2.86
CA ASP A 25 -5.26 -5.87 -3.77
C ASP A 25 -5.64 -4.63 -2.97
N VAL A 26 -4.97 -3.53 -3.25
CA VAL A 26 -5.20 -2.24 -2.58
C VAL A 26 -5.77 -1.18 -3.52
N ARG A 27 -6.51 -1.63 -4.56
CA ARG A 27 -7.21 -0.68 -5.43
C ARG A 27 -8.11 0.24 -4.61
N SER A 28 -8.26 1.46 -5.05
CA SER A 28 -9.00 2.49 -4.33
C SER A 28 -10.03 3.18 -5.22
N GLY A 29 -11.04 3.75 -4.61
CA GLY A 29 -12.14 4.41 -5.29
C GLY A 29 -13.51 3.95 -4.77
N PRO A 30 -14.61 4.55 -5.23
CA PRO A 30 -15.94 4.30 -4.69
C PRO A 30 -16.42 2.84 -4.85
N ASN A 31 -16.00 2.16 -5.92
CA ASN A 31 -16.42 0.79 -6.25
C ASN A 31 -15.29 -0.24 -6.04
N ALA A 32 -14.19 0.15 -5.38
CA ALA A 32 -12.98 -0.68 -5.28
C ALA A 32 -13.25 -2.11 -4.77
N LYS A 33 -14.04 -2.25 -3.70
CA LYS A 33 -14.37 -3.55 -3.13
C LYS A 33 -15.26 -4.39 -4.05
N GLU A 34 -16.23 -3.78 -4.69
CA GLU A 34 -17.13 -4.47 -5.64
C GLU A 34 -16.36 -4.93 -6.88
N ASP A 35 -15.45 -4.10 -7.38
CA ASP A 35 -14.63 -4.46 -8.54
C ASP A 35 -13.58 -5.52 -8.18
N TYR A 36 -13.05 -5.51 -6.95
CA TYR A 36 -12.25 -6.61 -6.42
C TYR A 36 -13.06 -7.91 -6.39
N GLN A 37 -14.28 -7.90 -5.85
CA GLN A 37 -15.15 -9.08 -5.78
C GLN A 37 -15.50 -9.66 -7.15
N LYS A 38 -15.57 -8.82 -8.19
CA LYS A 38 -15.78 -9.27 -9.56
C LYS A 38 -14.52 -9.92 -10.16
N LYS A 39 -13.36 -9.33 -9.88
CA LYS A 39 -12.09 -9.77 -10.47
C LYS A 39 -10.88 -9.28 -9.69
N HIS A 40 -10.01 -10.19 -9.31
CA HIS A 40 -8.72 -9.92 -8.67
C HIS A 40 -7.70 -11.01 -9.02
N LEU A 41 -6.42 -10.81 -8.71
CA LEU A 41 -5.40 -11.85 -8.87
C LEU A 41 -5.67 -13.00 -7.90
N LYS A 42 -5.51 -14.23 -8.36
CA LYS A 42 -5.73 -15.44 -7.54
C LYS A 42 -5.01 -15.33 -6.20
N ASN A 43 -5.71 -15.67 -5.12
CA ASN A 43 -5.28 -15.58 -3.72
C ASN A 43 -5.05 -14.16 -3.19
N ALA A 44 -5.41 -13.10 -3.92
CA ALA A 44 -5.25 -11.75 -3.42
C ALA A 44 -6.38 -11.38 -2.45
N VAL A 45 -6.03 -10.85 -1.30
CA VAL A 45 -6.95 -10.31 -0.29
C VAL A 45 -7.10 -8.81 -0.48
N PHE A 46 -8.33 -8.30 -0.37
CA PHE A 46 -8.62 -6.86 -0.47
C PHE A 46 -8.18 -6.12 0.80
N VAL A 47 -7.53 -4.97 0.60
CA VAL A 47 -7.15 -4.04 1.67
C VAL A 47 -7.76 -2.67 1.38
N ASP A 48 -8.57 -2.18 2.28
CA ASP A 48 -9.27 -0.90 2.14
C ASP A 48 -8.37 0.25 2.59
N LEU A 49 -8.10 1.19 1.68
CA LEU A 49 -7.27 2.36 1.95
C LEU A 49 -7.76 3.15 3.17
N ASN A 50 -9.08 3.32 3.32
CA ASN A 50 -9.66 4.16 4.36
C ASN A 50 -9.75 3.45 5.72
N LYS A 51 -9.97 2.14 5.71
CA LYS A 51 -10.21 1.35 6.94
C LYS A 51 -8.96 0.69 7.49
N ASP A 52 -8.09 0.21 6.58
CA ASP A 52 -6.95 -0.61 6.95
C ASP A 52 -5.64 0.18 6.90
N LEU A 53 -5.54 1.19 6.02
CA LEU A 53 -4.30 1.95 5.80
C LEU A 53 -4.38 3.41 6.25
N ALA A 54 -5.52 3.86 6.79
CA ALA A 54 -5.69 5.20 7.33
C ALA A 54 -6.49 5.14 8.64
N GLU A 55 -6.31 6.14 9.49
CA GLU A 55 -7.09 6.34 10.71
C GLU A 55 -7.73 7.72 10.62
N ILE A 56 -8.93 7.75 10.02
CA ILE A 56 -9.66 8.98 9.73
C ILE A 56 -10.54 9.29 10.94
N ASP A 57 -10.14 10.27 11.75
CA ASP A 57 -10.95 10.80 12.86
C ASP A 57 -11.65 12.08 12.39
N ASP A 58 -10.89 13.14 12.14
CA ASP A 58 -11.40 14.41 11.57
C ASP A 58 -10.52 14.78 10.35
N PRO A 59 -11.09 14.83 9.12
CA PRO A 59 -10.32 15.18 7.91
C PRO A 59 -9.64 16.56 7.98
N LYS A 60 -10.11 17.47 8.84
CA LYS A 60 -9.48 18.76 9.07
C LYS A 60 -8.15 18.65 9.83
N ASN A 61 -7.98 17.57 10.58
CA ASN A 61 -6.83 17.33 11.43
C ASN A 61 -6.01 16.13 10.91
N GLY A 62 -5.16 16.31 9.90
CA GLY A 62 -4.28 15.25 9.39
C GLY A 62 -4.51 14.86 7.94
N GLY A 63 -5.46 15.56 7.28
CA GLY A 63 -5.75 15.35 5.88
C GLY A 63 -6.64 14.14 5.62
N ARG A 64 -6.73 13.76 4.35
CA ARG A 64 -7.71 12.76 3.87
C ARG A 64 -7.41 11.33 4.30
N HIS A 65 -6.11 10.98 4.43
CA HIS A 65 -5.67 9.64 4.79
C HIS A 65 -4.49 9.73 5.77
N PRO A 66 -4.71 10.19 7.02
CA PRO A 66 -3.64 10.20 8.02
C PRO A 66 -3.14 8.79 8.28
N LEU A 67 -1.89 8.66 8.68
CA LEU A 67 -1.36 7.36 9.09
C LEU A 67 -2.11 6.88 10.35
N PRO A 68 -2.45 5.60 10.44
CA PRO A 68 -2.93 5.04 11.70
C PRO A 68 -1.83 5.08 12.76
N THR A 69 -2.22 4.93 14.02
CA THR A 69 -1.23 4.71 15.06
C THR A 69 -0.42 3.43 14.76
N PHE A 70 0.85 3.42 15.13
CA PHE A 70 1.72 2.26 14.94
C PHE A 70 1.06 0.97 15.45
N SER A 71 0.50 1.00 16.68
CA SER A 71 -0.11 -0.18 17.29
C SER A 71 -1.37 -0.65 16.55
N ASN A 72 -2.18 0.26 15.99
CA ASN A 72 -3.36 -0.11 15.23
C ASN A 72 -2.96 -0.73 13.89
N PHE A 73 -1.92 -0.21 13.24
CA PHE A 73 -1.42 -0.81 12.02
C PHE A 73 -0.83 -2.22 12.24
N ILE A 74 -0.08 -2.44 13.34
CA ILE A 74 0.40 -3.78 13.72
C ILE A 74 -0.76 -4.77 13.87
N LYS A 75 -1.85 -4.37 14.54
CA LYS A 75 -3.06 -5.21 14.64
C LYS A 75 -3.70 -5.49 13.28
N THR A 76 -3.73 -4.49 12.40
CA THR A 76 -4.23 -4.65 11.02
C THR A 76 -3.41 -5.68 10.25
N LEU A 77 -2.07 -5.66 10.37
CA LEU A 77 -1.22 -6.66 9.72
C LEU A 77 -1.55 -8.08 10.19
N GLY A 78 -1.74 -8.29 11.50
CA GLY A 78 -2.16 -9.58 12.05
C GLY A 78 -3.51 -10.05 11.48
N LYS A 79 -4.52 -9.17 11.43
CA LYS A 79 -5.82 -9.47 10.84
C LYS A 79 -5.75 -9.83 9.35
N LEU A 80 -4.80 -9.23 8.62
CA LEU A 80 -4.53 -9.53 7.22
C LEU A 80 -3.75 -10.84 7.03
N GLY A 81 -3.40 -11.55 8.11
CA GLY A 81 -2.64 -12.79 8.06
C GLY A 81 -1.16 -12.59 7.70
N ILE A 82 -0.62 -11.41 7.98
CA ILE A 82 0.80 -11.10 7.79
C ILE A 82 1.54 -11.38 9.09
N ASP A 83 2.61 -12.14 9.04
CA ASP A 83 3.62 -12.29 10.07
C ASP A 83 4.99 -11.80 9.57
N LYS A 84 6.02 -11.81 10.40
CA LYS A 84 7.34 -11.28 10.03
C LYS A 84 8.06 -12.10 8.94
N ASP A 85 7.64 -13.35 8.72
CA ASP A 85 8.22 -14.27 7.73
C ASP A 85 7.42 -14.28 6.42
N SER A 86 6.30 -13.57 6.37
CA SER A 86 5.47 -13.44 5.19
C SER A 86 6.21 -12.75 4.05
N GLU A 87 6.07 -13.27 2.84
CA GLU A 87 6.47 -12.64 1.59
C GLU A 87 5.27 -11.89 1.02
N VAL A 88 5.29 -10.56 1.13
CA VAL A 88 4.15 -9.72 0.78
C VAL A 88 4.31 -9.16 -0.64
N VAL A 89 3.29 -9.32 -1.47
CA VAL A 89 3.17 -8.70 -2.78
C VAL A 89 1.91 -7.85 -2.82
N ILE A 90 2.06 -6.60 -3.23
CA ILE A 90 0.99 -5.60 -3.23
C ILE A 90 0.77 -5.15 -4.66
N TYR A 91 -0.48 -4.97 -5.04
CA TYR A 91 -0.83 -4.32 -6.30
C TYR A 91 -2.08 -3.45 -6.15
N ASP A 92 -2.25 -2.53 -7.07
CA ASP A 92 -3.45 -1.72 -7.24
C ASP A 92 -3.84 -1.65 -8.73
N ASP A 93 -4.84 -0.84 -9.05
CA ASP A 93 -5.30 -0.56 -10.41
C ASP A 93 -4.67 0.71 -11.02
N LYS A 94 -3.62 1.26 -10.38
CA LYS A 94 -2.87 2.46 -10.78
C LYS A 94 -1.38 2.18 -10.95
N ASN A 95 -1.03 1.00 -11.44
CA ASN A 95 0.35 0.56 -11.67
C ASN A 95 1.23 0.52 -10.40
N GLY A 96 0.64 0.37 -9.21
CA GLY A 96 1.35 0.40 -7.93
C GLY A 96 1.72 1.80 -7.43
N ALA A 97 1.30 2.85 -8.14
CA ALA A 97 1.76 4.22 -7.89
C ALA A 97 0.94 4.97 -6.82
N ASN A 98 -0.11 4.37 -6.29
CA ASN A 98 -1.00 5.03 -5.32
C ASN A 98 -1.06 4.23 -4.00
N ALA A 99 -2.18 3.58 -3.72
CA ALA A 99 -2.37 2.84 -2.47
C ALA A 99 -1.39 1.67 -2.34
N GLY A 100 -0.94 1.07 -3.46
CA GLY A 100 0.13 0.07 -3.47
C GLY A 100 1.44 0.58 -2.90
N ALA A 101 1.90 1.75 -3.35
CA ALA A 101 3.11 2.38 -2.83
C ALA A 101 2.96 2.78 -1.36
N ARG A 102 1.77 3.26 -0.95
CA ARG A 102 1.48 3.59 0.45
C ARG A 102 1.60 2.36 1.36
N PHE A 103 0.95 1.26 1.02
CA PHE A 103 1.00 0.06 1.84
C PHE A 103 2.41 -0.53 1.90
N TRP A 104 3.14 -0.51 0.78
CA TRP A 104 4.55 -0.88 0.74
C TRP A 104 5.39 -0.02 1.71
N TRP A 105 5.21 1.32 1.67
CA TRP A 105 5.92 2.23 2.57
C TRP A 105 5.60 1.93 4.04
N MET A 106 4.32 1.73 4.38
CA MET A 106 3.88 1.43 5.74
C MET A 106 4.49 0.13 6.26
N LEU A 107 4.51 -0.95 5.44
CA LEU A 107 5.17 -2.20 5.79
C LEU A 107 6.68 -2.02 6.00
N LYS A 108 7.34 -1.27 5.12
CA LYS A 108 8.77 -0.94 5.32
C LYS A 108 9.00 -0.13 6.58
N ALA A 109 8.11 0.78 6.90
CA ALA A 109 8.21 1.66 8.07
C ALA A 109 8.01 0.93 9.41
N VAL A 110 7.32 -0.22 9.43
CA VAL A 110 7.24 -1.09 10.61
C VAL A 110 8.33 -2.19 10.62
N GLY A 111 9.29 -2.12 9.67
CA GLY A 111 10.43 -3.03 9.61
C GLY A 111 10.18 -4.33 8.84
N HIS A 112 9.06 -4.48 8.13
CA HIS A 112 8.80 -5.67 7.32
C HIS A 112 9.80 -5.76 6.15
N LYS A 113 10.52 -6.88 6.04
CA LYS A 113 11.66 -7.00 5.12
C LYS A 113 11.23 -7.40 3.72
N ASN A 114 10.32 -8.37 3.62
CA ASN A 114 9.98 -9.07 2.38
C ASN A 114 8.68 -8.52 1.77
N VAL A 115 8.71 -7.28 1.31
CA VAL A 115 7.56 -6.66 0.64
C VAL A 115 7.96 -6.08 -0.71
N ARG A 116 7.14 -6.34 -1.72
CA ARG A 116 7.32 -5.88 -3.11
C ARG A 116 6.01 -5.39 -3.71
N VAL A 117 6.10 -4.48 -4.66
CA VAL A 117 4.97 -3.99 -5.45
C VAL A 117 5.00 -4.68 -6.82
N LEU A 118 3.84 -5.14 -7.26
CA LEU A 118 3.69 -5.77 -8.57
C LEU A 118 3.80 -4.74 -9.69
N ASN A 119 4.76 -4.94 -10.57
CA ASN A 119 5.01 -4.10 -11.72
C ASN A 119 3.79 -4.05 -12.65
N GLY A 120 3.29 -2.85 -12.96
CA GLY A 120 2.14 -2.65 -13.84
C GLY A 120 0.77 -3.02 -13.24
N GLY A 121 0.71 -3.44 -11.97
CA GLY A 121 -0.53 -3.70 -11.24
C GLY A 121 -1.42 -4.77 -11.86
N LEU A 122 -2.74 -4.67 -11.60
CA LEU A 122 -3.73 -5.65 -12.04
C LEU A 122 -3.76 -5.82 -13.57
N GLN A 123 -3.81 -4.71 -14.30
CA GLN A 123 -4.01 -4.70 -15.74
C GLN A 123 -2.84 -5.38 -16.49
N PHE A 124 -1.63 -5.10 -16.04
CA PHE A 124 -0.46 -5.71 -16.66
C PHE A 124 -0.37 -7.22 -16.35
N ALA A 125 -0.62 -7.63 -15.11
CA ALA A 125 -0.63 -9.04 -14.73
C ALA A 125 -1.70 -9.83 -15.49
N GLU A 126 -2.90 -9.26 -15.67
CA GLU A 126 -3.97 -9.84 -16.47
C GLU A 126 -3.52 -10.04 -17.93
N ASN A 127 -2.89 -9.04 -18.55
CA ASN A 127 -2.35 -9.13 -19.91
C ASN A 127 -1.23 -10.17 -20.05
N GLN A 128 -0.54 -10.50 -18.95
CA GLN A 128 0.45 -11.57 -18.89
C GLN A 128 -0.16 -12.94 -18.51
N ASN A 129 -1.50 -13.05 -18.54
CA ASN A 129 -2.25 -14.27 -18.20
C ASN A 129 -2.00 -14.77 -16.76
N TYR A 130 -1.74 -13.87 -15.80
CA TYR A 130 -1.71 -14.28 -14.39
C TYR A 130 -3.10 -14.81 -13.98
N PRO A 131 -3.19 -15.91 -13.18
CA PRO A 131 -4.47 -16.48 -12.77
C PRO A 131 -5.31 -15.46 -12.00
N LEU A 132 -6.60 -15.39 -12.35
CA LEU A 132 -7.58 -14.52 -11.73
C LEU A 132 -8.55 -15.32 -10.86
N SER A 133 -9.20 -14.64 -9.92
CA SER A 133 -10.25 -15.14 -9.05
C SER A 133 -11.35 -14.09 -8.89
N SER A 134 -12.44 -14.45 -8.20
CA SER A 134 -13.54 -13.57 -7.84
C SER A 134 -14.09 -13.95 -6.46
N GLY A 135 -14.89 -13.09 -5.85
CA GLY A 135 -15.42 -13.28 -4.50
C GLY A 135 -14.50 -12.66 -3.44
N ASN A 136 -14.49 -13.24 -2.25
CA ASN A 136 -13.65 -12.79 -1.15
C ASN A 136 -12.61 -13.85 -0.83
N GLU A 137 -11.36 -13.41 -0.73
CA GLU A 137 -10.25 -14.22 -0.23
C GLU A 137 -9.85 -13.71 1.17
N ASN A 138 -9.31 -14.58 1.99
CA ASN A 138 -8.78 -14.23 3.30
C ASN A 138 -7.63 -15.17 3.68
N TYR A 139 -6.68 -14.65 4.43
CA TYR A 139 -5.67 -15.46 5.11
C TYR A 139 -6.05 -15.67 6.57
N PRO A 140 -5.66 -16.79 7.21
CA PRO A 140 -5.77 -16.94 8.65
C PRO A 140 -5.08 -15.79 9.39
N GLU A 141 -5.73 -15.27 10.43
CA GLU A 141 -5.14 -14.23 11.27
C GLU A 141 -3.83 -14.73 11.92
N THR A 142 -2.90 -13.81 12.12
CA THR A 142 -1.59 -14.04 12.73
C THR A 142 -1.33 -13.00 13.82
N ASP A 143 -0.28 -13.21 14.60
CA ASP A 143 0.27 -12.19 15.48
C ASP A 143 1.48 -11.54 14.77
N TYR A 144 1.30 -10.33 14.25
CA TYR A 144 2.42 -9.57 13.70
C TYR A 144 3.25 -8.97 14.84
N ILE A 145 4.52 -9.34 14.91
CA ILE A 145 5.46 -8.80 15.91
C ILE A 145 6.50 -7.96 15.18
N SER A 146 6.49 -6.65 15.43
CA SER A 146 7.53 -5.75 14.96
C SER A 146 8.72 -5.72 15.94
N ASP A 147 9.91 -5.58 15.40
CA ASP A 147 11.13 -5.31 16.21
C ASP A 147 11.18 -3.85 16.71
N PHE A 148 10.20 -3.00 16.35
CA PHE A 148 10.12 -1.58 16.64
C PHE A 148 8.80 -1.23 17.34
N ASN A 149 8.79 -0.07 17.99
CA ASN A 149 7.63 0.47 18.70
C ASN A 149 7.05 1.72 18.02
N ASP A 150 7.65 2.17 16.92
CA ASP A 150 7.23 3.34 16.16
C ASP A 150 7.69 3.24 14.71
N TRP A 151 7.16 4.12 13.85
CA TRP A 151 7.49 4.19 12.42
C TRP A 151 8.97 4.50 12.19
N GLN A 152 9.64 3.70 11.34
CA GLN A 152 11.09 3.77 11.16
C GLN A 152 11.52 4.57 9.90
N LEU A 153 10.60 4.88 9.00
CA LEU A 153 10.91 5.69 7.81
C LEU A 153 10.65 7.18 8.10
N PRO A 154 11.43 8.08 7.48
CA PRO A 154 11.27 9.51 7.66
C PRO A 154 9.85 9.98 7.33
N GLN A 155 9.29 10.80 8.19
CA GLN A 155 8.06 11.55 7.98
C GLN A 155 8.25 12.96 8.52
N VAL A 156 7.54 13.92 7.93
CA VAL A 156 7.59 15.32 8.32
C VAL A 156 6.16 15.85 8.51
N TRP A 157 6.02 16.81 9.40
CA TRP A 157 4.75 17.46 9.70
C TRP A 157 4.63 18.78 8.95
N ILE A 158 3.44 19.35 8.90
CA ILE A 158 3.16 20.61 8.18
C ILE A 158 4.10 21.75 8.58
N ASN A 159 4.49 21.82 9.86
CA ASN A 159 5.43 22.84 10.33
C ASN A 159 6.82 22.63 9.78
N ASP A 160 7.28 21.37 9.64
CA ASP A 160 8.59 21.04 9.02
C ASP A 160 8.59 21.43 7.55
N VAL A 161 7.49 21.19 6.85
CA VAL A 161 7.32 21.61 5.45
C VAL A 161 7.37 23.13 5.35
N LYS A 162 6.69 23.86 6.24
CA LYS A 162 6.73 25.32 6.26
C LYS A 162 8.16 25.86 6.45
N ILE A 163 8.91 25.30 7.39
CA ILE A 163 10.32 25.67 7.60
C ILE A 163 11.14 25.34 6.35
N ALA A 164 10.89 24.18 5.72
CA ALA A 164 11.59 23.79 4.51
C ALA A 164 11.36 24.74 3.33
N THR A 165 10.21 25.42 3.22
CA THR A 165 9.97 26.42 2.17
C THR A 165 10.84 27.69 2.32
N GLU A 166 11.32 27.96 3.51
CA GLU A 166 12.16 29.12 3.83
C GLU A 166 13.68 28.83 3.69
N ASN A 167 14.04 27.57 3.40
CA ASN A 167 15.42 27.13 3.31
C ASN A 167 15.76 26.60 1.90
N SER A 168 16.67 27.28 1.19
CA SER A 168 17.09 26.93 -0.17
C SER A 168 17.80 25.57 -0.29
N ASP A 169 18.25 24.98 0.82
CA ASP A 169 18.88 23.65 0.82
C ASP A 169 17.85 22.50 0.77
N ASN A 170 16.56 22.83 0.88
CA ASN A 170 15.48 21.89 0.80
C ASN A 170 14.75 21.98 -0.54
N LEU A 171 14.44 20.84 -1.12
CA LEU A 171 13.57 20.72 -2.29
C LEU A 171 12.25 20.07 -1.89
N ILE A 172 11.14 20.78 -2.07
CA ILE A 172 9.79 20.23 -1.89
C ILE A 172 9.29 19.78 -3.26
N VAL A 173 8.95 18.49 -3.36
CA VAL A 173 8.45 17.89 -4.60
C VAL A 173 6.97 17.58 -4.45
N ASP A 174 6.13 18.21 -5.27
CA ASP A 174 4.71 17.85 -5.39
C ASP A 174 4.58 16.71 -6.43
N VAL A 175 4.08 15.57 -5.99
CA VAL A 175 3.92 14.37 -6.83
C VAL A 175 2.53 14.21 -7.42
N ARG A 176 1.67 15.24 -7.29
CA ARG A 176 0.35 15.25 -7.94
C ARG A 176 0.48 15.32 -9.46
N GLU A 177 -0.60 14.99 -10.16
CA GLU A 177 -0.69 15.19 -11.60
C GLU A 177 -0.49 16.66 -11.98
N ALA A 178 0.12 16.92 -13.15
CA ALA A 178 0.48 18.27 -13.58
C ALA A 178 -0.69 19.26 -13.55
N GLN A 179 -1.89 18.83 -13.94
CA GLN A 179 -3.09 19.69 -13.92
C GLN A 179 -3.51 20.10 -12.50
N ARG A 180 -3.34 19.21 -11.53
CA ARG A 180 -3.59 19.51 -10.12
C ARG A 180 -2.51 20.43 -9.55
N TYR A 181 -1.26 20.18 -9.86
CA TYR A 181 -0.15 21.06 -9.46
C TYR A 181 -0.32 22.48 -9.99
N GLN A 182 -0.80 22.63 -11.23
CA GLN A 182 -1.04 23.91 -11.89
C GLN A 182 -2.34 24.60 -11.43
N GLY A 183 -3.15 23.96 -10.58
CA GLY A 183 -4.42 24.50 -10.11
C GLY A 183 -5.52 24.52 -11.18
N ILE A 184 -5.36 23.74 -12.27
CA ILE A 184 -6.38 23.67 -13.34
C ILE A 184 -7.56 22.81 -12.90
N THR A 185 -7.30 21.73 -12.16
CA THR A 185 -8.32 20.84 -11.62
C THR A 185 -8.00 20.47 -10.19
N GLU A 186 -9.02 20.39 -9.33
CA GLU A 186 -8.93 19.83 -7.99
C GLU A 186 -10.16 18.95 -7.71
N PRO A 187 -10.11 17.66 -8.05
CA PRO A 187 -11.27 16.77 -7.94
C PRO A 187 -11.52 16.24 -6.52
N ILE A 188 -10.72 16.64 -5.56
CA ILE A 188 -10.70 16.02 -4.22
C ILE A 188 -11.24 16.96 -3.13
N ASP A 189 -11.07 18.26 -3.30
CA ASP A 189 -11.49 19.30 -2.33
C ASP A 189 -12.82 19.92 -2.71
#